data_45262068e16387570cc9f0fd3940938e
#
_entry.id   45262068e16387570cc9f0fd3940938e
#
_cell.length_a   1.000
_cell.length_b   1.000
_cell.length_c   1.000
_cell.angle_alpha   90.00
_cell.angle_beta   90.00
_cell.angle_gamma   90.00
#
_symmetry.space_group_name_H-M   'P 1'
#
loop_
_entity.id
_entity.type
_entity.pdbx_description
1 polymer ?
#
loop_
_entity_poly.entity_id
_entity_poly.type
_entity_poly.pdbx_seq_one_letter_code
_entity_poly.pdbx_strand_id
1 'polypeptide(L)'
;MSVSLHQDYQNLPIDIQTSKLLDWLVDRRHCNLKWQSHVLTIREKINAAIQDMPESEEIKQLLSGSYIHYFHCLRIVDILKGTEASTKNIFGRYSSQRMKDWQEILSLYEKENTYLVELASLLVRNVSYEIPSLKKQISKCQQLQQEYSRREEECQLGATEMRERFYSSCKQYGITGDNVRRELLALVKDLPALLTEIGAGARVLSEAIDLYQACVQFVCER
;
A
#
# COMPACT_ATOMS: atom_id res chain seq x y z
N MET A 1 -53.89 29.94 -9.01
CA MET A 1 -52.71 30.52 -8.34
C MET A 1 -51.49 29.89 -8.95
N SER A 2 -50.90 30.52 -9.97
CA SER A 2 -49.62 30.09 -10.57
C SER A 2 -48.49 30.71 -9.74
N VAL A 3 -47.82 29.86 -8.96
CA VAL A 3 -46.57 30.22 -8.29
C VAL A 3 -45.50 30.35 -9.37
N SER A 4 -45.15 31.57 -9.75
CA SER A 4 -44.00 31.87 -10.58
C SER A 4 -42.75 31.51 -9.81
N LEU A 5 -42.18 30.33 -10.08
CA LEU A 5 -40.82 29.96 -9.69
C LEU A 5 -39.87 30.88 -10.49
N HIS A 6 -39.57 32.06 -9.97
CA HIS A 6 -38.41 32.81 -10.40
C HIS A 6 -37.19 32.00 -9.93
N GLN A 7 -36.74 31.10 -10.75
CA GLN A 7 -35.43 30.46 -10.58
C GLN A 7 -34.38 31.58 -10.73
N ASP A 8 -33.66 31.81 -9.66
CA ASP A 8 -32.58 32.79 -9.62
C ASP A 8 -31.38 32.23 -10.38
N TYR A 9 -31.44 32.32 -11.72
CA TYR A 9 -30.44 31.79 -12.63
C TYR A 9 -29.03 32.36 -12.40
N GLN A 10 -28.93 33.48 -11.67
CA GLN A 10 -27.64 34.12 -11.36
C GLN A 10 -26.86 33.33 -10.27
N ASN A 11 -27.54 32.57 -9.43
CA ASN A 11 -26.97 31.83 -8.34
C ASN A 11 -26.84 30.33 -8.63
N LEU A 12 -27.21 29.87 -9.82
CA LEU A 12 -26.97 28.48 -10.22
C LEU A 12 -25.47 28.25 -10.46
N PRO A 13 -24.89 27.19 -9.88
CA PRO A 13 -23.50 26.86 -10.16
C PRO A 13 -23.32 26.55 -11.65
N ILE A 14 -22.30 27.17 -12.24
CA ILE A 14 -21.93 26.91 -13.64
C ILE A 14 -21.17 25.59 -13.66
N ASP A 15 -21.67 24.60 -14.40
CA ASP A 15 -20.98 23.34 -14.64
C ASP A 15 -20.02 23.52 -15.83
N ILE A 16 -18.72 23.51 -15.53
CA ILE A 16 -17.66 23.58 -16.53
C ILE A 16 -16.92 22.23 -16.55
N GLN A 17 -16.87 21.61 -17.73
CA GLN A 17 -16.07 20.42 -17.90
C GLN A 17 -14.60 20.74 -17.58
N THR A 18 -14.00 19.98 -16.67
CA THR A 18 -12.64 20.24 -16.16
C THR A 18 -11.61 20.39 -17.27
N SER A 19 -11.69 19.58 -18.33
CA SER A 19 -10.77 19.67 -19.48
C SER A 19 -10.88 20.99 -20.28
N LYS A 20 -11.97 21.73 -20.13
CA LYS A 20 -12.23 23.02 -20.80
C LYS A 20 -12.00 24.22 -19.89
N LEU A 21 -11.61 23.98 -18.64
CA LEU A 21 -11.45 25.06 -17.66
C LEU A 21 -10.42 26.11 -18.10
N LEU A 22 -9.30 25.66 -18.66
CA LEU A 22 -8.24 26.56 -19.11
C LEU A 22 -8.71 27.43 -20.29
N ASP A 23 -9.33 26.83 -21.29
CA ASP A 23 -9.89 27.55 -22.43
C ASP A 23 -10.92 28.57 -21.95
N TRP A 24 -11.78 28.19 -21.02
CA TRP A 24 -12.78 29.09 -20.43
C TRP A 24 -12.15 30.30 -19.72
N LEU A 25 -11.08 30.08 -18.93
CA LEU A 25 -10.37 31.17 -18.24
C LEU A 25 -9.77 32.19 -19.22
N VAL A 26 -9.21 31.71 -20.32
CA VAL A 26 -8.61 32.55 -21.37
C VAL A 26 -9.69 33.28 -22.17
N ASP A 27 -10.73 32.58 -22.63
CA ASP A 27 -11.81 33.14 -23.46
C ASP A 27 -12.61 34.21 -22.70
N ARG A 28 -12.78 34.03 -21.39
CA ARG A 28 -13.45 35.00 -20.51
C ARG A 28 -12.53 36.11 -20.01
N ARG A 29 -11.28 36.13 -20.48
CA ARG A 29 -10.26 37.15 -20.11
C ARG A 29 -9.94 37.19 -18.61
N HIS A 30 -10.12 36.04 -17.92
CA HIS A 30 -9.64 35.89 -16.55
C HIS A 30 -8.12 35.78 -16.49
N CYS A 31 -7.51 35.24 -17.55
CA CYS A 31 -6.06 35.11 -17.71
C CYS A 31 -5.63 35.64 -19.07
N ASN A 32 -4.36 36.03 -19.19
CA ASN A 32 -3.79 36.51 -20.43
C ASN A 32 -3.65 35.36 -21.45
N LEU A 33 -3.90 35.65 -22.72
CA LEU A 33 -3.70 34.71 -23.83
C LEU A 33 -2.23 34.22 -23.93
N LYS A 34 -1.26 35.08 -23.57
CA LYS A 34 0.18 34.77 -23.56
C LYS A 34 0.68 34.19 -22.24
N TRP A 35 -0.19 33.58 -21.46
CA TRP A 35 0.13 33.04 -20.14
C TRP A 35 1.34 32.09 -20.13
N GLN A 36 1.57 31.35 -21.22
CA GLN A 36 2.68 30.39 -21.32
C GLN A 36 4.05 31.09 -21.18
N SER A 37 4.25 32.21 -21.84
CA SER A 37 5.51 32.97 -21.70
C SER A 37 5.68 33.54 -20.27
N HIS A 38 4.59 33.98 -19.64
CA HIS A 38 4.63 34.45 -18.26
C HIS A 38 4.99 33.33 -17.28
N VAL A 39 4.42 32.15 -17.45
CA VAL A 39 4.77 30.96 -16.63
C VAL A 39 6.24 30.59 -16.79
N LEU A 40 6.79 30.61 -18.00
CA LEU A 40 8.21 30.32 -18.22
C LEU A 40 9.11 31.32 -17.48
N THR A 41 8.82 32.62 -17.58
CA THR A 41 9.56 33.65 -16.81
C THR A 41 9.47 33.44 -15.30
N ILE A 42 8.27 33.08 -14.79
CA ILE A 42 8.08 32.76 -13.36
C ILE A 42 8.95 31.54 -12.98
N ARG A 43 8.99 30.50 -13.80
CA ARG A 43 9.81 29.31 -13.56
C ARG A 43 11.29 29.59 -13.49
N GLU A 44 11.80 30.40 -14.41
CA GLU A 44 13.19 30.85 -14.40
C GLU A 44 13.54 31.60 -13.10
N LYS A 45 12.65 32.52 -12.66
CA LYS A 45 12.85 33.22 -11.39
C LYS A 45 12.75 32.34 -10.16
N ILE A 46 11.82 31.38 -10.12
CA ILE A 46 11.74 30.38 -9.05
C ILE A 46 13.05 29.59 -8.98
N ASN A 47 13.53 29.09 -10.12
CA ASN A 47 14.78 28.30 -10.17
C ASN A 47 15.99 29.12 -9.71
N ALA A 48 16.04 30.41 -9.99
CA ALA A 48 17.09 31.29 -9.48
C ALA A 48 16.94 31.53 -7.96
N ALA A 49 15.72 31.81 -7.49
CA ALA A 49 15.46 32.12 -6.08
C ALA A 49 15.68 30.93 -5.14
N ILE A 50 15.48 29.70 -5.61
CA ILE A 50 15.74 28.47 -4.84
C ILE A 50 17.20 28.34 -4.43
N GLN A 51 18.14 28.88 -5.21
CA GLN A 51 19.58 28.77 -4.95
C GLN A 51 20.02 29.53 -3.69
N ASP A 52 19.24 30.53 -3.27
CA ASP A 52 19.51 31.32 -2.06
C ASP A 52 18.37 31.20 -1.06
N MET A 53 18.25 30.06 -0.40
CA MET A 53 17.20 29.82 0.61
C MET A 53 17.80 29.66 2.01
N PRO A 54 17.10 30.15 3.07
CA PRO A 54 17.55 29.94 4.44
C PRO A 54 17.41 28.45 4.83
N GLU A 55 18.23 28.01 5.76
CA GLU A 55 18.10 26.68 6.37
C GLU A 55 16.87 26.62 7.28
N SER A 56 15.71 26.44 6.69
CA SER A 56 14.45 26.20 7.38
C SER A 56 13.89 24.86 6.96
N GLU A 57 13.57 24.02 7.92
CA GLU A 57 13.00 22.68 7.66
C GLU A 57 11.67 22.76 6.91
N GLU A 58 10.84 23.75 7.24
CA GLU A 58 9.58 23.99 6.56
C GLU A 58 9.78 24.38 5.10
N ILE A 59 10.76 25.20 4.80
CA ILE A 59 11.13 25.57 3.41
C ILE A 59 11.67 24.35 2.68
N LYS A 60 12.55 23.56 3.30
CA LYS A 60 13.06 22.31 2.70
C LYS A 60 11.94 21.37 2.31
N GLN A 61 10.94 21.20 3.16
CA GLN A 61 9.76 20.39 2.86
C GLN A 61 8.96 20.94 1.67
N LEU A 62 8.74 22.25 1.60
CA LEU A 62 8.06 22.88 0.47
C LEU A 62 8.82 22.73 -0.83
N LEU A 63 10.16 22.77 -0.79
CA LEU A 63 11.05 22.63 -1.94
C LEU A 63 11.33 21.18 -2.34
N SER A 64 11.06 20.20 -1.47
CA SER A 64 11.30 18.77 -1.75
C SER A 64 10.37 18.20 -2.82
N GLY A 65 9.26 18.88 -3.12
CA GLY A 65 8.34 18.49 -4.19
C GLY A 65 8.93 18.72 -5.58
N SER A 66 8.49 17.91 -6.55
CA SER A 66 8.92 18.04 -7.94
C SER A 66 8.40 19.30 -8.64
N TYR A 67 7.45 20.00 -8.05
CA TYR A 67 6.76 21.12 -8.66
C TYR A 67 6.35 22.17 -7.63
N ILE A 68 6.98 23.36 -7.72
CA ILE A 68 6.66 24.53 -6.90
C ILE A 68 5.59 25.34 -7.63
N HIS A 69 4.48 25.59 -6.99
CA HIS A 69 3.36 26.36 -7.51
C HIS A 69 3.07 27.61 -6.65
N TYR A 70 2.14 28.45 -7.09
CA TYR A 70 1.79 29.72 -6.45
C TYR A 70 1.64 29.63 -4.91
N PHE A 71 0.92 28.65 -4.39
CA PHE A 71 0.72 28.52 -2.94
C PHE A 71 1.99 28.18 -2.18
N HIS A 72 2.92 27.44 -2.78
CA HIS A 72 4.25 27.22 -2.19
C HIS A 72 5.03 28.54 -2.12
N CYS A 73 5.00 29.35 -3.18
CA CYS A 73 5.63 30.67 -3.19
C CYS A 73 5.02 31.60 -2.14
N LEU A 74 3.69 31.58 -1.98
CA LEU A 74 2.98 32.35 -0.96
C LEU A 74 3.44 31.94 0.45
N ARG A 75 3.51 30.64 0.72
CA ARG A 75 3.94 30.11 2.02
C ARG A 75 5.41 30.44 2.30
N ILE A 76 6.29 30.36 1.30
CA ILE A 76 7.70 30.75 1.41
C ILE A 76 7.81 32.23 1.80
N VAL A 77 7.04 33.11 1.16
CA VAL A 77 7.04 34.54 1.51
C VAL A 77 6.56 34.75 2.95
N ASP A 78 5.56 34.01 3.41
CA ASP A 78 5.06 34.12 4.80
C ASP A 78 6.12 33.67 5.82
N ILE A 79 6.85 32.60 5.54
CA ILE A 79 7.96 32.13 6.38
C ILE A 79 9.08 33.19 6.40
N LEU A 80 9.45 33.74 5.22
CA LEU A 80 10.47 34.77 5.11
C LEU A 80 10.08 36.06 5.84
N LYS A 81 8.79 36.45 5.87
CA LYS A 81 8.32 37.57 6.69
C LYS A 81 8.63 37.40 8.17
N GLY A 82 8.56 36.17 8.67
CA GLY A 82 8.91 35.84 10.06
C GLY A 82 10.41 35.84 10.32
N THR A 83 11.18 35.20 9.45
CA THR A 83 12.64 35.02 9.61
C THR A 83 13.43 36.29 9.30
N GLU A 84 12.95 37.13 8.39
CA GLU A 84 13.63 38.34 7.92
C GLU A 84 12.97 39.63 8.40
N ALA A 85 12.18 39.55 9.46
CA ALA A 85 11.50 40.73 10.05
C ALA A 85 12.47 41.88 10.39
N SER A 86 13.71 41.56 10.81
CA SER A 86 14.77 42.52 11.12
C SER A 86 15.29 43.30 9.91
N THR A 87 15.07 42.80 8.69
CA THR A 87 15.50 43.46 7.43
C THR A 87 14.49 44.44 6.90
N LYS A 88 13.32 44.62 7.58
CA LYS A 88 12.26 45.51 7.19
C LYS A 88 12.59 46.95 7.60
N ASN A 89 12.59 47.88 6.65
CA ASN A 89 12.82 49.28 6.91
C ASN A 89 11.54 50.02 7.43
N ILE A 90 11.68 51.29 7.86
CA ILE A 90 10.60 52.12 8.37
C ILE A 90 9.42 52.26 7.37
N PHE A 91 9.67 52.15 6.08
CA PHE A 91 8.67 52.22 5.01
C PHE A 91 8.05 50.83 4.68
N GLY A 92 8.31 49.82 5.49
CA GLY A 92 7.73 48.48 5.30
C GLY A 92 8.38 47.65 4.19
N ARG A 93 9.47 48.11 3.57
CA ARG A 93 10.20 47.38 2.51
C ARG A 93 11.31 46.51 3.12
N TYR A 94 11.48 45.31 2.61
CA TYR A 94 12.56 44.41 2.99
C TYR A 94 13.85 44.77 2.22
N SER A 95 14.97 44.79 2.91
CA SER A 95 16.29 45.01 2.28
C SER A 95 16.86 43.70 1.72
N SER A 96 16.44 42.55 2.26
CA SER A 96 16.88 41.25 1.80
C SER A 96 16.55 41.02 0.31
N GLN A 97 17.55 40.60 -0.48
CA GLN A 97 17.34 40.27 -1.89
C GLN A 97 16.43 39.07 -2.05
N ARG A 98 16.61 38.05 -1.22
CA ARG A 98 15.77 36.83 -1.17
C ARG A 98 14.28 37.16 -1.03
N MET A 99 13.93 38.01 -0.08
CA MET A 99 12.53 38.45 0.10
C MET A 99 12.01 39.19 -1.13
N LYS A 100 12.84 40.04 -1.75
CA LYS A 100 12.42 40.77 -2.96
C LYS A 100 12.17 39.83 -4.13
N ASP A 101 13.02 38.83 -4.32
CA ASP A 101 12.91 37.85 -5.40
C ASP A 101 11.61 37.05 -5.26
N TRP A 102 11.28 36.56 -4.06
CA TRP A 102 10.04 35.84 -3.83
C TRP A 102 8.78 36.73 -3.90
N GLN A 103 8.87 37.99 -3.48
CA GLN A 103 7.78 38.96 -3.67
C GLN A 103 7.56 39.29 -5.16
N GLU A 104 8.65 39.41 -5.94
CA GLU A 104 8.57 39.59 -7.39
C GLU A 104 7.89 38.37 -8.05
N ILE A 105 8.26 37.15 -7.66
CA ILE A 105 7.61 35.91 -8.16
C ILE A 105 6.10 35.94 -7.88
N LEU A 106 5.68 36.29 -6.66
CA LEU A 106 4.25 36.41 -6.35
C LEU A 106 3.57 37.49 -7.20
N SER A 107 4.19 38.65 -7.32
CA SER A 107 3.67 39.75 -8.16
C SER A 107 3.45 39.33 -9.61
N LEU A 108 4.39 38.53 -10.17
CA LEU A 108 4.25 38.00 -11.52
C LEU A 108 3.11 36.98 -11.64
N TYR A 109 2.91 36.13 -10.62
CA TYR A 109 1.77 35.22 -10.59
C TYR A 109 0.43 35.94 -10.51
N GLU A 110 0.34 36.98 -9.68
CA GLU A 110 -0.87 37.76 -9.45
C GLU A 110 -1.19 38.67 -10.65
N LYS A 111 -0.15 39.12 -11.36
CA LYS A 111 -0.31 39.88 -12.59
C LYS A 111 -1.09 39.06 -13.61
N GLU A 112 -2.23 39.62 -14.06
CA GLU A 112 -3.09 39.00 -15.07
C GLU A 112 -3.58 37.59 -14.66
N ASN A 113 -3.63 37.31 -13.35
CA ASN A 113 -4.11 36.06 -12.77
C ASN A 113 -3.41 34.80 -13.32
N THR A 114 -2.10 34.87 -13.60
CA THR A 114 -1.33 33.76 -14.16
C THR A 114 -1.40 32.50 -13.28
N TYR A 115 -1.54 32.66 -11.94
CA TYR A 115 -1.72 31.53 -11.02
C TYR A 115 -2.99 30.71 -11.30
N LEU A 116 -4.07 31.30 -11.83
CA LEU A 116 -5.30 30.56 -12.16
C LEU A 116 -5.07 29.53 -13.27
N VAL A 117 -4.21 29.84 -14.24
CA VAL A 117 -3.84 28.93 -15.31
C VAL A 117 -3.11 27.71 -14.77
N GLU A 118 -2.15 27.95 -13.87
CA GLU A 118 -1.39 26.90 -13.23
C GLU A 118 -2.30 25.99 -12.39
N LEU A 119 -3.21 26.58 -11.62
CA LEU A 119 -4.21 25.85 -10.84
C LEU A 119 -5.18 25.05 -11.71
N ALA A 120 -5.65 25.63 -12.82
CA ALA A 120 -6.51 24.94 -13.76
C ALA A 120 -5.79 23.72 -14.36
N SER A 121 -4.54 23.88 -14.78
CA SER A 121 -3.72 22.79 -15.33
C SER A 121 -3.49 21.69 -14.28
N LEU A 122 -3.21 22.06 -13.04
CA LEU A 122 -3.05 21.11 -11.93
C LEU A 122 -4.35 20.36 -11.64
N LEU A 123 -5.48 21.06 -11.62
CA LEU A 123 -6.80 20.45 -11.42
C LEU A 123 -7.13 19.45 -12.53
N VAL A 124 -6.92 19.84 -13.79
CA VAL A 124 -7.14 18.95 -14.95
C VAL A 124 -6.28 17.69 -14.82
N ARG A 125 -5.00 17.85 -14.50
CA ARG A 125 -4.07 16.73 -14.30
C ARG A 125 -4.55 15.81 -13.18
N ASN A 126 -4.90 16.37 -12.03
CA ASN A 126 -5.34 15.58 -10.89
C ASN A 126 -6.62 14.80 -11.17
N VAL A 127 -7.63 15.46 -11.74
CA VAL A 127 -8.92 14.84 -12.02
C VAL A 127 -8.83 13.79 -13.13
N SER A 128 -8.05 14.08 -14.19
CA SER A 128 -8.01 13.22 -15.37
C SER A 128 -7.00 12.08 -15.28
N TYR A 129 -5.95 12.21 -14.47
CA TYR A 129 -4.84 11.24 -14.44
C TYR A 129 -4.48 10.77 -13.04
N GLU A 130 -4.20 11.68 -12.10
CA GLU A 130 -3.69 11.30 -10.77
C GLU A 130 -4.72 10.53 -9.94
N ILE A 131 -5.92 11.08 -9.80
CA ILE A 131 -7.00 10.43 -9.02
C ILE A 131 -7.39 9.08 -9.62
N PRO A 132 -7.63 8.92 -10.94
CA PRO A 132 -7.90 7.61 -11.53
C PRO A 132 -6.76 6.60 -11.33
N SER A 133 -5.51 7.05 -11.47
CA SER A 133 -4.32 6.21 -11.25
C SER A 133 -4.25 5.71 -9.81
N LEU A 134 -4.40 6.62 -8.84
CA LEU A 134 -4.39 6.28 -7.42
C LEU A 134 -5.54 5.35 -7.04
N LYS A 135 -6.75 5.59 -7.55
CA LYS A 135 -7.89 4.70 -7.34
C LYS A 135 -7.61 3.28 -7.83
N LYS A 136 -7.00 3.15 -9.03
CA LYS A 136 -6.60 1.85 -9.58
C LYS A 136 -5.54 1.16 -8.71
N GLN A 137 -4.55 1.91 -8.22
CA GLN A 137 -3.52 1.37 -7.33
C GLN A 137 -4.12 0.90 -6.00
N ILE A 138 -5.00 1.70 -5.39
CA ILE A 138 -5.70 1.33 -4.14
C ILE A 138 -6.49 0.03 -4.34
N SER A 139 -7.28 -0.07 -5.41
CA SER A 139 -8.05 -1.28 -5.72
C SER A 139 -7.14 -2.51 -5.87
N LYS A 140 -6.01 -2.36 -6.58
CA LYS A 140 -5.03 -3.43 -6.72
C LYS A 140 -4.42 -3.85 -5.38
N CYS A 141 -4.06 -2.88 -4.52
CA CYS A 141 -3.52 -3.18 -3.19
C CYS A 141 -4.54 -3.90 -2.31
N GLN A 142 -5.80 -3.48 -2.36
CA GLN A 142 -6.88 -4.15 -1.62
C GLN A 142 -7.09 -5.61 -2.09
N GLN A 143 -7.06 -5.85 -3.40
CA GLN A 143 -7.14 -7.21 -3.95
C GLN A 143 -5.96 -8.08 -3.49
N LEU A 144 -4.74 -7.55 -3.53
CA LEU A 144 -3.55 -8.26 -3.06
C LEU A 144 -3.61 -8.56 -1.57
N GLN A 145 -4.10 -7.61 -0.76
CA GLN A 145 -4.27 -7.81 0.67
C GLN A 145 -5.26 -8.96 0.97
N GLN A 146 -6.39 -9.01 0.28
CA GLN A 146 -7.35 -10.09 0.41
C GLN A 146 -6.76 -11.44 -0.01
N GLU A 147 -6.03 -11.46 -1.12
CA GLU A 147 -5.36 -12.67 -1.61
C GLU A 147 -4.32 -13.19 -0.61
N TYR A 148 -3.50 -12.30 -0.02
CA TYR A 148 -2.52 -12.70 0.99
C TYR A 148 -3.17 -13.20 2.28
N SER A 149 -4.26 -12.57 2.75
CA SER A 149 -5.01 -13.06 3.91
C SER A 149 -5.58 -14.47 3.65
N ARG A 150 -6.17 -14.69 2.47
CA ARG A 150 -6.66 -16.02 2.08
C ARG A 150 -5.55 -17.06 2.05
N ARG A 151 -4.38 -16.74 1.47
CA ARG A 151 -3.22 -17.66 1.44
C ARG A 151 -2.67 -17.95 2.83
N GLU A 152 -2.65 -16.96 3.71
CA GLU A 152 -2.24 -17.14 5.09
C GLU A 152 -3.16 -18.15 5.81
N GLU A 153 -4.48 -17.98 5.70
CA GLU A 153 -5.46 -18.92 6.26
C GLU A 153 -5.29 -20.33 5.68
N GLU A 154 -5.15 -20.47 4.36
CA GLU A 154 -4.92 -21.76 3.70
C GLU A 154 -3.63 -22.43 4.19
N CYS A 155 -2.54 -21.68 4.35
CA CYS A 155 -1.28 -22.19 4.89
C CYS A 155 -1.42 -22.62 6.36
N GLN A 156 -2.12 -21.86 7.19
CA GLN A 156 -2.35 -22.20 8.60
C GLN A 156 -3.19 -23.48 8.73
N LEU A 157 -4.28 -23.58 7.96
CA LEU A 157 -5.11 -24.78 7.90
C LEU A 157 -4.30 -26.01 7.42
N GLY A 158 -3.57 -25.86 6.32
CA GLY A 158 -2.72 -26.92 5.77
C GLY A 158 -1.63 -27.37 6.76
N ALA A 159 -1.02 -26.43 7.48
CA ALA A 159 -0.02 -26.77 8.51
C ALA A 159 -0.66 -27.54 9.68
N THR A 160 -1.85 -27.15 10.10
CA THR A 160 -2.61 -27.83 11.16
C THR A 160 -2.97 -29.26 10.73
N GLU A 161 -3.53 -29.41 9.53
CA GLU A 161 -3.90 -30.72 8.97
C GLU A 161 -2.69 -31.65 8.83
N MET A 162 -1.55 -31.16 8.34
CA MET A 162 -0.32 -31.96 8.24
C MET A 162 0.20 -32.35 9.61
N ARG A 163 0.10 -31.49 10.63
CA ARG A 163 0.49 -31.80 11.99
C ARG A 163 -0.40 -32.90 12.58
N GLU A 164 -1.70 -32.82 12.38
CA GLU A 164 -2.65 -33.84 12.85
C GLU A 164 -2.39 -35.19 12.17
N ARG A 165 -2.16 -35.20 10.86
CA ARG A 165 -1.80 -36.42 10.10
C ARG A 165 -0.49 -37.01 10.60
N PHE A 166 0.51 -36.18 10.87
CA PHE A 166 1.78 -36.64 11.44
C PHE A 166 1.59 -37.34 12.78
N TYR A 167 0.91 -36.71 13.73
CA TYR A 167 0.68 -37.30 15.05
C TYR A 167 -0.24 -38.52 14.98
N SER A 168 -1.22 -38.54 14.11
CA SER A 168 -2.05 -39.70 13.86
C SER A 168 -1.20 -40.90 13.36
N SER A 169 -0.30 -40.65 12.41
CA SER A 169 0.63 -41.64 11.92
C SER A 169 1.60 -42.12 13.02
N CYS A 170 2.15 -41.23 13.81
CA CYS A 170 3.00 -41.57 14.97
C CYS A 170 2.26 -42.50 15.94
N LYS A 171 1.02 -42.15 16.27
CA LYS A 171 0.17 -43.00 17.12
C LYS A 171 -0.07 -44.38 16.54
N GLN A 172 -0.29 -44.48 15.23
CA GLN A 172 -0.48 -45.77 14.53
C GLN A 172 0.76 -46.68 14.65
N TYR A 173 1.97 -46.10 14.66
CA TYR A 173 3.21 -46.83 14.86
C TYR A 173 3.64 -46.95 16.33
N GLY A 174 2.84 -46.44 17.29
CA GLY A 174 3.15 -46.51 18.71
C GLY A 174 4.29 -45.61 19.18
N ILE A 175 4.54 -44.51 18.45
CA ILE A 175 5.59 -43.52 18.78
C ILE A 175 4.98 -42.16 19.10
N THR A 176 5.71 -41.30 19.82
CA THR A 176 5.29 -39.93 20.17
C THR A 176 5.55 -38.95 19.04
N GLY A 177 6.60 -39.12 18.28
CA GLY A 177 6.98 -38.27 17.18
C GLY A 177 8.00 -37.20 17.52
N ASP A 178 8.52 -37.15 18.75
CA ASP A 178 9.55 -36.18 19.15
C ASP A 178 10.90 -36.47 18.49
N ASN A 179 11.25 -37.77 18.40
CA ASN A 179 12.39 -38.25 17.65
C ASN A 179 12.05 -39.58 16.97
N VAL A 180 11.41 -39.50 15.81
CA VAL A 180 10.89 -40.64 15.05
C VAL A 180 11.94 -41.74 14.89
N ARG A 181 13.17 -41.42 14.48
CA ARG A 181 14.23 -42.39 14.28
C ARG A 181 14.59 -43.14 15.54
N ARG A 182 14.79 -42.44 16.64
CA ARG A 182 15.17 -43.01 17.94
C ARG A 182 14.05 -43.90 18.48
N GLU A 183 12.82 -43.45 18.39
CA GLU A 183 11.63 -44.13 18.87
C GLU A 183 11.39 -45.44 18.06
N LEU A 184 11.48 -45.39 16.72
CA LEU A 184 11.36 -46.56 15.89
C LEU A 184 12.51 -47.60 16.16
N LEU A 185 13.74 -47.11 16.38
CA LEU A 185 14.86 -48.02 16.76
C LEU A 185 14.64 -48.62 18.15
N ALA A 186 13.95 -47.96 19.06
CA ALA A 186 13.58 -48.54 20.36
C ALA A 186 12.59 -49.69 20.19
N LEU A 187 11.55 -49.50 19.37
CA LEU A 187 10.58 -50.57 19.08
C LEU A 187 11.22 -51.84 18.48
N VAL A 188 12.26 -51.69 17.63
CA VAL A 188 13.00 -52.82 17.07
C VAL A 188 13.69 -53.64 18.18
N LYS A 189 14.14 -53.01 19.29
CA LYS A 189 14.75 -53.74 20.40
C LYS A 189 13.79 -54.65 21.15
N ASP A 190 12.51 -54.33 21.16
CA ASP A 190 11.46 -55.10 21.81
C ASP A 190 10.95 -56.26 20.93
N LEU A 191 11.28 -56.25 19.64
CA LEU A 191 10.86 -57.28 18.67
C LEU A 191 11.21 -58.71 19.10
N PRO A 192 12.42 -59.05 19.62
CA PRO A 192 12.73 -60.39 20.05
C PRO A 192 11.85 -60.91 21.17
N ALA A 193 11.47 -60.01 22.11
CA ALA A 193 10.56 -60.34 23.21
C ALA A 193 9.14 -60.66 22.71
N LEU A 194 8.62 -59.82 21.82
CA LEU A 194 7.33 -60.02 21.17
C LEU A 194 7.31 -61.32 20.34
N LEU A 195 8.33 -61.61 19.55
CA LEU A 195 8.44 -62.83 18.80
C LEU A 195 8.48 -64.05 19.71
N THR A 196 9.14 -63.98 20.86
CA THR A 196 9.18 -65.06 21.86
C THR A 196 7.78 -65.30 22.44
N GLU A 197 7.04 -64.23 22.76
CA GLU A 197 5.65 -64.34 23.26
C GLU A 197 4.71 -64.99 22.24
N ILE A 198 4.78 -64.49 20.98
CA ILE A 198 4.01 -65.06 19.86
C ILE A 198 4.35 -66.54 19.69
N GLY A 199 5.65 -66.90 19.73
CA GLY A 199 6.12 -68.30 19.65
C GLY A 199 5.61 -69.14 20.79
N ALA A 200 5.56 -68.61 22.01
CA ALA A 200 4.96 -69.31 23.16
C ALA A 200 3.47 -69.59 22.98
N GLY A 201 2.71 -68.53 22.47
CA GLY A 201 1.31 -68.72 22.15
C GLY A 201 1.04 -69.68 21.02
N ALA A 202 1.90 -69.75 19.99
CA ALA A 202 1.80 -70.68 18.88
C ALA A 202 2.02 -72.14 19.31
N ARG A 203 2.75 -72.41 20.39
CA ARG A 203 2.97 -73.79 20.89
C ARG A 203 1.63 -74.45 21.31
N VAL A 204 0.64 -73.69 21.72
CA VAL A 204 -0.69 -74.24 22.04
C VAL A 204 -1.32 -74.93 20.81
N LEU A 205 -0.96 -74.50 19.63
CA LEU A 205 -1.43 -75.15 18.38
C LEU A 205 -0.84 -76.55 18.13
N SER A 206 0.30 -76.87 18.76
CA SER A 206 0.93 -78.18 18.62
C SER A 206 -0.03 -79.29 19.08
N GLU A 207 -0.71 -79.10 20.23
CA GLU A 207 -1.64 -80.12 20.72
C GLU A 207 -2.83 -80.33 19.75
N ALA A 208 -3.30 -79.28 19.09
CA ALA A 208 -4.37 -79.39 18.11
C ALA A 208 -3.87 -80.08 16.81
N ILE A 209 -2.59 -79.85 16.42
CA ILE A 209 -1.97 -80.50 15.27
C ILE A 209 -1.75 -82.00 15.57
N ASP A 210 -1.27 -82.34 16.75
CA ASP A 210 -1.08 -83.75 17.19
C ASP A 210 -2.40 -84.47 17.23
N LEU A 211 -3.47 -83.85 17.77
CA LEU A 211 -4.81 -84.42 17.75
C LEU A 211 -5.32 -84.64 16.30
N TYR A 212 -5.11 -83.64 15.45
CA TYR A 212 -5.49 -83.76 14.01
C TYR A 212 -4.73 -84.91 13.32
N GLN A 213 -3.45 -85.00 13.54
CA GLN A 213 -2.64 -86.10 12.98
C GLN A 213 -3.09 -87.47 13.48
N ALA A 214 -3.36 -87.63 14.77
CA ALA A 214 -3.89 -88.84 15.35
C ALA A 214 -5.28 -89.20 14.76
N CYS A 215 -6.18 -88.20 14.58
CA CYS A 215 -7.44 -88.47 13.91
C CYS A 215 -7.29 -88.88 12.44
N VAL A 216 -6.41 -88.23 11.69
CA VAL A 216 -6.16 -88.62 10.28
C VAL A 216 -5.61 -89.98 10.18
N GLN A 217 -4.61 -90.39 11.00
CA GLN A 217 -4.05 -91.72 11.04
C GLN A 217 -5.15 -92.71 11.39
N PHE A 218 -5.95 -92.47 12.40
CA PHE A 218 -7.03 -93.39 12.77
C PHE A 218 -8.05 -93.61 11.66
N VAL A 219 -8.37 -92.60 10.86
CA VAL A 219 -9.37 -92.67 9.80
C VAL A 219 -8.79 -93.23 8.49
N CYS A 220 -7.50 -93.00 8.18
CA CYS A 220 -6.89 -93.41 6.91
C CYS A 220 -6.16 -94.73 6.97
N GLU A 221 -5.85 -95.30 8.14
CA GLU A 221 -5.23 -96.64 8.31
C GLU A 221 -6.27 -97.78 8.55
N ARG A 222 -7.54 -97.45 8.28
CA ARG A 222 -8.60 -98.44 8.19
C ARG A 222 -8.91 -98.64 6.73
#